data_90a344bb3ca1f541792bc7b4748942aa
#
_entry.id   90a344bb3ca1f541792bc7b4748942aa
#
_cell.length_a   1.000
_cell.length_b   1.000
_cell.length_c   1.000
_cell.angle_alpha   90.00
_cell.angle_beta   90.00
_cell.angle_gamma   90.00
#
_symmetry.space_group_name_H-M   'P 1'
#
loop_
_entity.id
_entity.type
_entity.pdbx_description
1 polymer ?
#
loop_
_entity_poly.entity_id
_entity_poly.type
_entity_poly.pdbx_seq_one_letter_code
_entity_poly.pdbx_strand_id
1 'polypeptide(L)'
;DPVFRSLLAKPPEEDPAAAIFTWAATFGQVLTWDDMAWFKSVTKLPIVLKGICHPDDAARAVDTGADAIYCSNHGGRQANGGIATIDLLADVVAAAGDTPVLFDSGVRSGTDAVKALAMGARAVGVGRPYTYGLALGGAEGAAWVLRSILAEADLLMAVNGYPTLADVRAAGVQRTIG
;
A
#
# COMPACT_ATOMS: atom_id res chain seq x y z
N ASP A 1 -9.15 -17.76 3.73
CA ASP A 1 -8.90 -17.53 2.29
C ASP A 1 -9.22 -18.81 1.50
N PRO A 2 -10.10 -18.78 0.47
CA PRO A 2 -10.49 -19.95 -0.33
C PRO A 2 -9.30 -20.60 -1.06
N VAL A 3 -8.35 -19.78 -1.54
CA VAL A 3 -7.17 -20.29 -2.24
C VAL A 3 -6.29 -21.06 -1.28
N PHE A 4 -6.04 -20.51 -0.08
CA PHE A 4 -5.27 -21.22 0.94
C PHE A 4 -5.97 -22.53 1.36
N ARG A 5 -7.28 -22.50 1.56
CA ARG A 5 -8.05 -23.73 1.89
C ARG A 5 -7.93 -24.79 0.81
N SER A 6 -7.80 -24.41 -0.46
CA SER A 6 -7.62 -25.38 -1.56
C SER A 6 -6.25 -26.09 -1.57
N LEU A 7 -5.26 -25.55 -0.85
CA LEU A 7 -3.94 -26.16 -0.68
C LEU A 7 -3.89 -27.21 0.42
N LEU A 8 -4.97 -27.33 1.23
CA LEU A 8 -5.03 -28.22 2.38
C LEU A 8 -5.80 -29.50 2.03
N ALA A 9 -5.29 -30.64 2.49
CA ALA A 9 -5.99 -31.92 2.37
C ALA A 9 -7.24 -32.00 3.28
N LYS A 10 -7.25 -31.25 4.37
CA LYS A 10 -8.33 -31.12 5.33
C LYS A 10 -8.55 -29.65 5.72
N PRO A 11 -9.76 -29.27 6.18
CA PRO A 11 -10.00 -27.93 6.71
C PRO A 11 -9.04 -27.60 7.86
N PRO A 12 -8.63 -26.33 8.03
CA PRO A 12 -7.73 -25.91 9.11
C PRO A 12 -8.22 -26.26 10.52
N GLU A 13 -9.53 -26.36 10.70
CA GLU A 13 -10.19 -26.70 11.95
C GLU A 13 -9.98 -28.18 12.33
N GLU A 14 -9.80 -29.05 11.33
CA GLU A 14 -9.59 -30.48 11.50
C GLU A 14 -8.11 -30.86 11.64
N ASP A 15 -7.21 -30.09 11.01
CA ASP A 15 -5.77 -30.30 11.11
C ASP A 15 -5.03 -28.94 11.18
N PRO A 16 -5.04 -28.28 12.34
CA PRO A 16 -4.36 -27.00 12.51
C PRO A 16 -2.85 -27.06 12.28
N ALA A 17 -2.21 -28.19 12.58
CA ALA A 17 -0.77 -28.35 12.42
C ALA A 17 -0.37 -28.36 10.94
N ALA A 18 -1.08 -29.13 10.12
CA ALA A 18 -0.88 -29.16 8.67
C ALA A 18 -1.19 -27.79 8.03
N ALA A 19 -2.22 -27.09 8.53
CA ALA A 19 -2.56 -25.76 8.06
C ALA A 19 -1.45 -24.75 8.35
N ILE A 20 -0.89 -24.75 9.56
CA ILE A 20 0.24 -23.87 9.95
C ILE A 20 1.47 -24.19 9.10
N PHE A 21 1.80 -25.47 8.94
CA PHE A 21 2.93 -25.90 8.13
C PHE A 21 2.81 -25.46 6.67
N THR A 22 1.63 -25.70 6.06
CA THR A 22 1.35 -25.29 4.67
C THR A 22 1.43 -23.77 4.52
N TRP A 23 0.89 -23.03 5.49
CA TRP A 23 0.96 -21.57 5.51
C TRP A 23 2.41 -21.11 5.58
N ALA A 24 3.21 -21.65 6.50
CA ALA A 24 4.63 -21.30 6.65
C ALA A 24 5.45 -21.66 5.40
N ALA A 25 5.19 -22.81 4.80
CA ALA A 25 5.87 -23.23 3.57
C ALA A 25 5.51 -22.35 2.36
N THR A 26 4.27 -21.85 2.31
CA THR A 26 3.78 -21.02 1.18
C THR A 26 4.14 -19.55 1.33
N PHE A 27 4.03 -19.00 2.53
CA PHE A 27 4.15 -17.56 2.80
C PHE A 27 5.34 -17.20 3.69
N GLY A 28 6.01 -18.18 4.28
CA GLY A 28 7.15 -17.99 5.17
C GLY A 28 8.51 -17.87 4.45
N GLN A 29 8.52 -17.85 3.12
CA GLN A 29 9.74 -17.63 2.35
C GLN A 29 10.20 -16.19 2.52
N VAL A 30 11.44 -16.02 3.00
CA VAL A 30 12.06 -14.71 3.12
C VAL A 30 12.69 -14.36 1.77
N LEU A 31 12.13 -13.35 1.12
CA LEU A 31 12.75 -12.75 -0.07
C LEU A 31 13.85 -11.78 0.36
N THR A 32 14.93 -11.78 -0.38
CA THR A 32 16.09 -10.92 -0.18
C THR A 32 16.25 -9.95 -1.36
N TRP A 33 17.11 -8.98 -1.21
CA TRP A 33 17.43 -8.04 -2.30
C TRP A 33 18.07 -8.75 -3.51
N ASP A 34 18.77 -9.85 -3.28
CA ASP A 34 19.42 -10.63 -4.34
C ASP A 34 18.41 -11.34 -5.26
N ASP A 35 17.20 -11.61 -4.76
CA ASP A 35 16.11 -12.21 -5.54
C ASP A 35 15.59 -11.29 -6.63
N MET A 36 15.85 -9.97 -6.55
CA MET A 36 15.42 -9.01 -7.56
C MET A 36 15.97 -9.33 -8.96
N ALA A 37 17.21 -9.79 -9.04
CA ALA A 37 17.79 -10.21 -10.32
C ALA A 37 17.03 -11.38 -10.94
N TRP A 38 16.58 -12.33 -10.13
CA TRP A 38 15.79 -13.46 -10.58
C TRP A 38 14.41 -12.99 -11.05
N PHE A 39 13.71 -12.15 -10.29
CA PHE A 39 12.40 -11.61 -10.71
C PHE A 39 12.49 -10.91 -12.07
N LYS A 40 13.50 -10.09 -12.28
CA LYS A 40 13.74 -9.41 -13.57
C LYS A 40 14.04 -10.37 -14.71
N SER A 41 14.60 -11.54 -14.43
CA SER A 41 14.87 -12.55 -15.45
C SER A 41 13.62 -13.30 -15.91
N VAL A 42 12.60 -13.43 -15.06
CA VAL A 42 11.41 -14.24 -15.32
C VAL A 42 10.18 -13.43 -15.76
N THR A 43 10.22 -12.08 -15.61
CA THR A 43 9.12 -11.22 -16.06
C THR A 43 9.61 -9.96 -16.77
N LYS A 44 8.80 -9.48 -17.72
CA LYS A 44 8.95 -8.15 -18.33
C LYS A 44 7.92 -7.14 -17.80
N LEU A 45 7.07 -7.56 -16.87
CA LEU A 45 6.13 -6.66 -16.20
C LEU A 45 6.87 -5.75 -15.22
N PRO A 46 6.38 -4.53 -14.98
CA PRO A 46 6.91 -3.66 -13.95
C PRO A 46 6.90 -4.33 -12.58
N ILE A 47 8.01 -4.23 -11.85
CA ILE A 47 8.16 -4.79 -10.50
C ILE A 47 7.96 -3.68 -9.48
N VAL A 48 6.95 -3.85 -8.63
CA VAL A 48 6.64 -2.93 -7.54
C VAL A 48 6.99 -3.58 -6.22
N LEU A 49 7.95 -3.01 -5.48
CA LEU A 49 8.32 -3.50 -4.16
C LEU A 49 7.42 -2.89 -3.10
N LYS A 50 6.62 -3.76 -2.46
CA LYS A 50 5.66 -3.38 -1.41
C LYS A 50 6.20 -3.69 -0.02
N GLY A 51 5.89 -2.80 0.93
CA GLY A 51 6.33 -2.94 2.33
C GLY A 51 7.52 -2.06 2.66
N ILE A 52 7.94 -1.18 1.74
CA ILE A 52 9.07 -0.28 1.94
C ILE A 52 8.62 0.91 2.80
N CYS A 53 9.19 1.04 3.99
CA CYS A 53 8.87 2.09 4.95
C CYS A 53 10.11 2.82 5.50
N HIS A 54 11.32 2.52 4.98
CA HIS A 54 12.54 3.19 5.36
C HIS A 54 13.21 3.84 4.14
N PRO A 55 13.77 5.05 4.24
CA PRO A 55 14.41 5.71 3.11
C PRO A 55 15.61 4.92 2.54
N ASP A 56 16.41 4.26 3.38
CA ASP A 56 17.52 3.42 2.90
C ASP A 56 17.03 2.21 2.10
N ASP A 57 15.90 1.59 2.50
CA ASP A 57 15.27 0.52 1.74
C ASP A 57 14.68 1.04 0.43
N ALA A 58 14.16 2.27 0.42
CA ALA A 58 13.67 2.91 -0.79
C ALA A 58 14.81 3.14 -1.79
N ALA A 59 15.94 3.70 -1.34
CA ALA A 59 17.13 3.86 -2.16
C ALA A 59 17.63 2.51 -2.70
N ARG A 60 17.69 1.49 -1.84
CA ARG A 60 18.10 0.13 -2.24
C ARG A 60 17.14 -0.50 -3.23
N ALA A 61 15.83 -0.27 -3.09
CA ALA A 61 14.83 -0.72 -4.06
C ALA A 61 15.08 -0.14 -5.46
N VAL A 62 15.41 1.15 -5.53
CA VAL A 62 15.79 1.83 -6.78
C VAL A 62 17.07 1.20 -7.36
N ASP A 63 18.10 1.04 -6.55
CA ASP A 63 19.40 0.46 -6.97
C ASP A 63 19.26 -0.97 -7.51
N THR A 64 18.36 -1.77 -6.93
CA THR A 64 18.06 -3.12 -7.42
C THR A 64 17.14 -3.13 -8.64
N GLY A 65 16.69 -1.95 -9.08
CA GLY A 65 15.93 -1.73 -10.29
C GLY A 65 14.44 -1.99 -10.15
N ALA A 66 13.84 -1.73 -9.00
CA ALA A 66 12.37 -1.68 -8.88
C ALA A 66 11.80 -0.58 -9.79
N ASP A 67 10.68 -0.88 -10.45
CA ASP A 67 9.99 0.08 -11.33
C ASP A 67 9.09 1.03 -10.54
N ALA A 68 8.68 0.63 -9.33
CA ALA A 68 7.98 1.47 -8.36
C ALA A 68 8.17 0.94 -6.94
N ILE A 69 7.96 1.82 -5.98
CA ILE A 69 7.95 1.51 -4.55
C ILE A 69 6.52 1.62 -4.02
N TYR A 70 6.13 0.71 -3.15
CA TYR A 70 4.87 0.81 -2.45
C TYR A 70 5.12 1.00 -0.94
N CYS A 71 5.09 2.25 -0.50
CA CYS A 71 5.21 2.63 0.89
C CYS A 71 3.99 2.12 1.67
N SER A 72 4.20 1.08 2.48
CA SER A 72 3.13 0.29 3.09
C SER A 72 3.64 -0.49 4.31
N ASN A 73 2.93 -0.40 5.43
CA ASN A 73 3.14 -1.31 6.58
C ASN A 73 2.09 -2.44 6.61
N HIS A 74 1.46 -2.74 5.46
CA HIS A 74 0.39 -3.74 5.33
C HIS A 74 -0.81 -3.47 6.27
N GLY A 75 -1.03 -2.21 6.64
CA GLY A 75 -2.09 -1.82 7.59
C GLY A 75 -1.88 -2.35 9.01
N GLY A 76 -0.64 -2.60 9.41
CA GLY A 76 -0.27 -3.18 10.71
C GLY A 76 -0.63 -4.66 10.86
N ARG A 77 -0.88 -5.39 9.75
CA ARG A 77 -1.37 -6.76 9.79
C ARG A 77 -0.26 -7.81 9.82
N GLN A 78 0.93 -7.49 9.33
CA GLN A 78 2.11 -8.37 9.40
C GLN A 78 2.95 -8.05 10.64
N ALA A 79 3.24 -6.78 10.85
CA ALA A 79 3.91 -6.30 12.06
C ALA A 79 3.16 -5.08 12.59
N ASN A 80 2.70 -5.16 13.83
CA ASN A 80 2.01 -4.06 14.49
C ASN A 80 2.96 -3.36 15.47
N GLY A 81 2.68 -2.09 15.79
CA GLY A 81 3.50 -1.28 16.72
C GLY A 81 4.64 -0.51 16.05
N GLY A 82 4.77 -0.57 14.73
CA GLY A 82 5.69 0.28 13.96
C GLY A 82 5.14 1.69 13.73
N ILE A 83 5.99 2.54 13.13
CA ILE A 83 5.64 3.92 12.75
C ILE A 83 4.51 3.90 11.71
N ALA A 84 3.65 4.91 11.76
CA ALA A 84 2.61 5.07 10.75
C ALA A 84 3.24 5.38 9.39
N THR A 85 2.78 4.72 8.34
CA THR A 85 3.35 4.83 6.98
C THR A 85 3.35 6.27 6.46
N ILE A 86 2.33 7.04 6.82
CA ILE A 86 2.22 8.45 6.42
C ILE A 86 3.36 9.31 7.00
N ASP A 87 3.87 8.99 8.17
CA ASP A 87 4.98 9.73 8.79
C ASP A 87 6.33 9.46 8.11
N LEU A 88 6.41 8.38 7.33
CA LEU A 88 7.60 7.94 6.60
C LEU A 88 7.53 8.28 5.10
N LEU A 89 6.35 8.62 4.59
CA LEU A 89 6.12 8.78 3.16
C LEU A 89 7.03 9.82 2.51
N ALA A 90 7.19 10.98 3.14
CA ALA A 90 8.02 12.06 2.57
C ALA A 90 9.49 11.64 2.41
N ASP A 91 10.04 10.95 3.41
CA ASP A 91 11.43 10.48 3.38
C ASP A 91 11.61 9.36 2.34
N VAL A 92 10.63 8.46 2.22
CA VAL A 92 10.63 7.41 1.19
C VAL A 92 10.55 8.02 -0.21
N VAL A 93 9.69 9.03 -0.42
CA VAL A 93 9.58 9.75 -1.70
C VAL A 93 10.89 10.44 -2.05
N ALA A 94 11.50 11.12 -1.09
CA ALA A 94 12.78 11.81 -1.30
C ALA A 94 13.90 10.82 -1.69
N ALA A 95 13.97 9.66 -1.01
CA ALA A 95 14.97 8.63 -1.29
C ALA A 95 14.72 7.86 -2.61
N ALA A 96 13.47 7.78 -3.05
CA ALA A 96 13.08 7.14 -4.30
C ALA A 96 13.46 7.96 -5.56
N GLY A 97 13.72 9.26 -5.42
CA GLY A 97 14.02 10.14 -6.54
C GLY A 97 12.90 10.16 -7.58
N ASP A 98 13.21 9.82 -8.82
CA ASP A 98 12.22 9.78 -9.93
C ASP A 98 11.37 8.50 -9.94
N THR A 99 11.71 7.50 -9.12
CA THR A 99 10.95 6.24 -9.06
C THR A 99 9.59 6.48 -8.41
N PRO A 100 8.47 6.09 -9.05
CA PRO A 100 7.14 6.31 -8.50
C PRO A 100 6.94 5.65 -7.15
N VAL A 101 6.39 6.39 -6.18
CA VAL A 101 5.99 5.87 -4.88
C VAL A 101 4.48 5.76 -4.79
N LEU A 102 3.97 4.56 -4.59
CA LEU A 102 2.60 4.28 -4.22
C LEU A 102 2.48 4.27 -2.69
N PHE A 103 1.29 4.54 -2.18
CA PHE A 103 1.05 4.62 -0.74
C PHE A 103 -0.19 3.85 -0.33
N ASP A 104 -0.15 3.15 0.80
CA ASP A 104 -1.33 2.69 1.53
C ASP A 104 -1.08 2.69 3.04
N SER A 105 -2.00 2.14 3.75
CA SER A 105 -2.05 2.00 5.20
C SER A 105 -2.60 3.25 5.90
N GLY A 106 -3.69 3.03 6.59
CA GLY A 106 -4.35 4.08 7.37
C GLY A 106 -5.33 4.97 6.59
N VAL A 107 -5.40 4.87 5.28
CA VAL A 107 -6.34 5.67 4.45
C VAL A 107 -7.79 5.31 4.77
N ARG A 108 -8.58 6.29 5.16
CA ARG A 108 -9.98 6.15 5.57
C ARG A 108 -10.92 7.12 4.84
N SER A 109 -10.37 8.21 4.31
CA SER A 109 -11.11 9.34 3.77
C SER A 109 -10.43 9.90 2.52
N GLY A 110 -11.14 10.76 1.80
CA GLY A 110 -10.58 11.54 0.69
C GLY A 110 -9.50 12.50 1.18
N THR A 111 -9.65 13.03 2.39
CA THR A 111 -8.63 13.89 3.02
C THR A 111 -7.30 13.15 3.20
N ASP A 112 -7.33 11.89 3.65
CA ASP A 112 -6.11 11.09 3.80
C ASP A 112 -5.44 10.85 2.45
N ALA A 113 -6.24 10.57 1.41
CA ALA A 113 -5.74 10.37 0.06
C ALA A 113 -5.07 11.64 -0.51
N VAL A 114 -5.70 12.80 -0.37
CA VAL A 114 -5.16 14.09 -0.83
C VAL A 114 -3.86 14.43 -0.10
N LYS A 115 -3.79 14.22 1.22
CA LYS A 115 -2.55 14.42 1.99
C LYS A 115 -1.41 13.56 1.47
N ALA A 116 -1.64 12.26 1.26
CA ALA A 116 -0.61 11.37 0.73
C ALA A 116 -0.14 11.79 -0.68
N LEU A 117 -1.06 12.22 -1.55
CA LEU A 117 -0.73 12.74 -2.88
C LEU A 117 0.08 14.04 -2.81
N ALA A 118 -0.26 14.94 -1.87
CA ALA A 118 0.49 16.18 -1.63
C ALA A 118 1.89 15.93 -1.05
N MET A 119 2.10 14.81 -0.36
CA MET A 119 3.40 14.36 0.13
C MET A 119 4.24 13.64 -0.93
N GLY A 120 3.76 13.54 -2.17
CA GLY A 120 4.49 12.99 -3.30
C GLY A 120 4.09 11.58 -3.73
N ALA A 121 3.12 10.95 -3.08
CA ALA A 121 2.62 9.67 -3.57
C ALA A 121 2.05 9.80 -4.99
N ARG A 122 2.36 8.83 -5.84
CA ARG A 122 1.85 8.77 -7.22
C ARG A 122 0.42 8.27 -7.27
N ALA A 123 0.09 7.32 -6.40
CA ALA A 123 -1.24 6.76 -6.23
C ALA A 123 -1.44 6.31 -4.78
N VAL A 124 -2.71 6.18 -4.37
CA VAL A 124 -3.10 5.80 -3.02
C VAL A 124 -3.96 4.55 -3.06
N GLY A 125 -3.58 3.55 -2.27
CA GLY A 125 -4.33 2.31 -2.08
C GLY A 125 -5.27 2.38 -0.87
N VAL A 126 -6.44 1.77 -1.02
CA VAL A 126 -7.45 1.67 0.04
C VAL A 126 -7.70 0.20 0.36
N GLY A 127 -7.53 -0.19 1.61
CA GLY A 127 -7.73 -1.57 2.09
C GLY A 127 -9.06 -1.73 2.83
N ARG A 128 -9.02 -1.74 4.16
CA ARG A 128 -10.17 -2.03 5.03
C ARG A 128 -11.47 -1.27 4.73
N PRO A 129 -11.49 0.02 4.34
CA PRO A 129 -12.76 0.70 4.05
C PRO A 129 -13.60 -0.01 3.00
N TYR A 130 -13.01 -0.43 1.86
CA TYR A 130 -13.79 -1.12 0.84
C TYR A 130 -14.26 -2.51 1.30
N THR A 131 -13.48 -3.21 2.14
CA THR A 131 -13.91 -4.52 2.67
C THR A 131 -15.10 -4.39 3.63
N TYR A 132 -15.20 -3.31 4.39
CA TYR A 132 -16.39 -3.04 5.20
C TYR A 132 -17.61 -2.76 4.31
N GLY A 133 -17.44 -1.97 3.25
CA GLY A 133 -18.49 -1.76 2.25
C GLY A 133 -18.93 -3.07 1.59
N LEU A 134 -17.97 -3.92 1.23
CA LEU A 134 -18.24 -5.24 0.66
C LEU A 134 -19.05 -6.14 1.62
N ALA A 135 -18.70 -6.13 2.91
CA ALA A 135 -19.41 -6.92 3.92
C ALA A 135 -20.86 -6.43 4.14
N LEU A 136 -21.11 -5.14 4.03
CA LEU A 136 -22.42 -4.53 4.27
C LEU A 136 -23.34 -4.56 3.03
N GLY A 137 -22.81 -4.43 1.83
CA GLY A 137 -23.59 -4.25 0.61
C GLY A 137 -23.00 -4.92 -0.64
N GLY A 138 -22.16 -5.94 -0.49
CA GLY A 138 -21.55 -6.62 -1.63
C GLY A 138 -20.73 -5.68 -2.52
N ALA A 139 -20.70 -5.94 -3.81
CA ALA A 139 -19.95 -5.16 -4.78
C ALA A 139 -20.38 -3.68 -4.80
N GLU A 140 -21.68 -3.40 -4.67
CA GLU A 140 -22.20 -2.04 -4.62
C GLU A 140 -21.74 -1.30 -3.37
N GLY A 141 -21.69 -1.95 -2.22
CA GLY A 141 -21.16 -1.38 -0.98
C GLY A 141 -19.67 -1.02 -1.11
N ALA A 142 -18.85 -1.89 -1.70
CA ALA A 142 -17.44 -1.60 -1.99
C ALA A 142 -17.30 -0.41 -2.95
N ALA A 143 -18.07 -0.41 -4.03
CA ALA A 143 -18.07 0.70 -5.01
C ALA A 143 -18.52 2.03 -4.37
N TRP A 144 -19.54 1.98 -3.51
CA TRP A 144 -20.02 3.15 -2.78
C TRP A 144 -18.93 3.79 -1.90
N VAL A 145 -18.20 2.97 -1.13
CA VAL A 145 -17.10 3.45 -0.29
C VAL A 145 -16.01 4.12 -1.12
N LEU A 146 -15.59 3.49 -2.24
CA LEU A 146 -14.57 4.08 -3.11
C LEU A 146 -15.03 5.39 -3.75
N ARG A 147 -16.28 5.46 -4.21
CA ARG A 147 -16.87 6.69 -4.75
C ARG A 147 -16.96 7.79 -3.69
N SER A 148 -17.28 7.46 -2.44
CA SER A 148 -17.33 8.42 -1.34
C SER A 148 -15.95 9.02 -1.05
N ILE A 149 -14.90 8.20 -1.02
CA ILE A 149 -13.52 8.67 -0.83
C ILE A 149 -13.10 9.59 -1.99
N LEU A 150 -13.43 9.22 -3.23
CA LEU A 150 -13.13 10.04 -4.41
C LEU A 150 -13.88 11.37 -4.38
N ALA A 151 -15.18 11.36 -4.06
CA ALA A 151 -15.99 12.57 -3.98
C ALA A 151 -15.50 13.53 -2.88
N GLU A 152 -15.10 12.99 -1.72
CA GLU A 152 -14.50 13.80 -0.64
C GLU A 152 -13.14 14.39 -1.08
N ALA A 153 -12.30 13.63 -1.77
CA ALA A 153 -11.02 14.11 -2.29
C ALA A 153 -11.23 15.25 -3.29
N ASP A 154 -12.18 15.08 -4.21
CA ASP A 154 -12.54 16.06 -5.25
C ASP A 154 -13.07 17.36 -4.61
N LEU A 155 -13.97 17.23 -3.65
CA LEU A 155 -14.50 18.37 -2.89
C LEU A 155 -13.39 19.11 -2.13
N LEU A 156 -12.48 18.37 -1.48
CA LEU A 156 -11.36 18.97 -0.75
C LEU A 156 -10.43 19.76 -1.68
N MET A 157 -10.12 19.19 -2.84
CA MET A 157 -9.32 19.87 -3.87
C MET A 157 -10.02 21.15 -4.35
N ALA A 158 -11.31 21.08 -4.64
CA ALA A 158 -12.10 22.22 -5.11
C ALA A 158 -12.14 23.37 -4.07
N VAL A 159 -12.43 23.03 -2.81
CA VAL A 159 -12.50 24.04 -1.71
C VAL A 159 -11.16 24.71 -1.46
N ASN A 160 -10.04 23.98 -1.66
CA ASN A 160 -8.69 24.53 -1.50
C ASN A 160 -8.15 25.18 -2.78
N GLY A 161 -8.90 25.20 -3.88
CA GLY A 161 -8.50 25.83 -5.12
C GLY A 161 -7.43 25.05 -5.91
N TYR A 162 -7.38 23.73 -5.78
CA TYR A 162 -6.48 22.86 -6.51
C TYR A 162 -7.19 22.18 -7.69
N PRO A 163 -7.12 22.70 -8.92
CA PRO A 163 -7.82 22.13 -10.06
C PRO A 163 -7.23 20.79 -10.52
N THR A 164 -5.98 20.49 -10.19
CA THR A 164 -5.30 19.26 -10.60
C THR A 164 -4.49 18.62 -9.47
N LEU A 165 -4.17 17.33 -9.62
CA LEU A 165 -3.26 16.63 -8.72
C LEU A 165 -1.82 17.20 -8.77
N ALA A 166 -1.45 17.86 -9.87
CA ALA A 166 -0.16 18.54 -9.96
C ALA A 166 -0.13 19.75 -9.00
N ASP A 167 -1.24 20.48 -8.90
CA ASP A 167 -1.36 21.62 -7.97
C ASP A 167 -1.33 21.15 -6.52
N VAL A 168 -1.98 20.03 -6.21
CA VAL A 168 -1.93 19.40 -4.88
C VAL A 168 -0.48 19.06 -4.50
N ARG A 169 0.28 18.45 -5.41
CA ARG A 169 1.69 18.10 -5.17
C ARG A 169 2.58 19.32 -5.02
N ALA A 170 2.34 20.36 -5.83
CA ALA A 170 3.09 21.60 -5.75
C ALA A 170 2.85 22.37 -4.44
N ALA A 171 1.63 22.28 -3.90
CA ALA A 171 1.28 22.89 -2.62
C ALA A 171 1.95 22.18 -1.42
N GLY A 172 2.14 20.86 -1.51
CA GLY A 172 2.70 20.06 -0.43
C GLY A 172 1.80 19.99 0.81
N VAL A 173 2.33 19.45 1.89
CA VAL A 173 1.66 19.38 3.21
C VAL A 173 2.57 19.98 4.28
N GLN A 174 2.02 20.85 5.10
CA GLN A 174 2.71 21.32 6.29
C GLN A 174 2.23 20.52 7.51
N ARG A 175 3.18 20.00 8.29
CA ARG A 175 2.88 19.40 9.59
C ARG A 175 2.64 20.53 10.59
N THR A 176 1.41 20.68 11.05
CA THR A 176 1.12 21.54 12.20
C THR A 176 1.48 20.79 13.48
N ILE A 177 2.52 21.25 14.17
CA ILE A 177 2.82 20.79 15.53
C ILE A 177 1.89 21.58 16.45
N GLY A 178 0.89 20.90 16.99
CA GLY A 178 0.04 21.42 18.05
C GLY A 178 0.60 21.02 19.41
#